data_8ad6e94e4a4ca20eda1f43681a676f41
#
_entry.id   8ad6e94e4a4ca20eda1f43681a676f41
#
_cell.length_a   1.000
_cell.length_b   1.000
_cell.length_c   1.000
_cell.angle_alpha   90.00
_cell.angle_beta   90.00
_cell.angle_gamma   90.00
#
_symmetry.space_group_name_H-M   'P 1'
#
loop_
_entity.id
_entity.type
_entity.pdbx_description
1 polymer ?
#
loop_
_entity_poly.entity_id
_entity_poly.type
_entity_poly.pdbx_seq_one_letter_code
_entity_poly.pdbx_strand_id
1 'polypeptide(L)'
;MHWWQNLRTLWPGALRQQVTRTGLAYSGAIVVVTLAAVLSANNLLFLILAAMLSILAISGFVSKLTLAGLEIDLLLPPHISARRTVRATVRLKNLKRWMPSFSIRVTGAPPSRIASPSHDRPGNISPSGYDGALFFPVIPGAITVEEPIELRFPTRGRHSERTFQLTTGFPFGFAERRETVTLRHDVIVYPCLDPRPSFQSLADSIAGEIEAWRRGPGHDFYRIRPYEVLESARHVDWKATAHTRSLQVREFARDEDQMIVIFLDLDATPDQRAWFETAVECAAFVAYRLSETGHRVRLLTQDFDMASPAEGDIYAILTYLALVSSRAGARAPGPDQSSPLQIVLSANPDRMSALGWGRGQGSRILGPDALGEERSPSAPSVAL
;
A
#
# COMPACT_ATOMS: atom_id res chain seq x y z
N MET A 1 -7.25 -21.35 -22.24
CA MET A 1 -6.75 -22.65 -21.76
C MET A 1 -6.12 -22.43 -20.37
N HIS A 2 -6.87 -21.77 -19.42
CA HIS A 2 -6.37 -21.33 -18.10
C HIS A 2 -7.27 -21.73 -16.92
N TRP A 3 -8.19 -22.68 -17.10
CA TRP A 3 -9.15 -23.01 -16.04
C TRP A 3 -8.71 -24.14 -15.10
N TRP A 4 -7.56 -24.77 -15.36
CA TRP A 4 -7.02 -25.82 -14.51
C TRP A 4 -6.18 -25.33 -13.30
N GLN A 5 -5.84 -24.04 -13.24
CA GLN A 5 -5.06 -23.49 -12.11
C GLN A 5 -5.92 -23.16 -10.89
N ASN A 6 -7.23 -23.01 -11.05
CA ASN A 6 -8.16 -22.67 -9.96
C ASN A 6 -8.69 -23.87 -9.15
N LEU A 7 -8.35 -25.10 -9.53
CA LEU A 7 -8.83 -26.31 -8.81
C LEU A 7 -8.02 -26.66 -7.55
N ARG A 8 -6.95 -25.94 -7.23
CA ARG A 8 -6.17 -26.16 -6.01
C ARG A 8 -6.73 -25.48 -4.74
N THR A 9 -7.73 -24.63 -4.87
CA THR A 9 -8.41 -23.96 -3.74
C THR A 9 -9.48 -24.83 -3.08
N LEU A 10 -9.76 -26.02 -3.60
CA LEU A 10 -10.82 -26.91 -3.11
C LEU A 10 -10.37 -27.91 -2.04
N TRP A 11 -9.11 -27.88 -1.58
CA TRP A 11 -8.69 -28.76 -0.48
C TRP A 11 -8.88 -28.04 0.87
N PRO A 12 -9.62 -28.64 1.80
CA PRO A 12 -9.94 -27.98 3.06
C PRO A 12 -8.66 -27.72 3.86
N GLY A 13 -8.33 -26.45 4.03
CA GLY A 13 -7.44 -26.01 5.12
C GLY A 13 -8.02 -26.60 6.42
N ALA A 14 -7.17 -26.95 7.36
CA ALA A 14 -7.52 -27.67 8.57
C ALA A 14 -8.79 -27.10 9.23
N LEU A 15 -9.92 -27.76 9.02
CA LEU A 15 -11.21 -27.45 9.64
C LEU A 15 -11.05 -27.57 11.15
N ARG A 16 -10.95 -26.43 11.82
CA ARG A 16 -10.83 -26.39 13.28
C ARG A 16 -12.23 -26.23 13.86
N GLN A 17 -12.71 -27.25 14.54
CA GLN A 17 -13.99 -27.23 15.24
C GLN A 17 -13.75 -26.88 16.71
N GLN A 18 -14.47 -25.88 17.20
CA GLN A 18 -14.48 -25.52 18.60
C GLN A 18 -15.90 -25.73 19.16
N VAL A 19 -15.99 -26.49 20.24
CA VAL A 19 -17.25 -26.66 20.95
C VAL A 19 -17.54 -25.37 21.73
N THR A 20 -18.74 -24.85 21.58
CA THR A 20 -19.20 -23.65 22.29
C THR A 20 -19.65 -24.01 23.71
N ARG A 21 -19.83 -22.98 24.55
CA ARG A 21 -20.43 -23.18 25.89
C ARG A 21 -21.83 -23.78 25.78
N THR A 22 -22.60 -23.39 24.78
CA THR A 22 -23.94 -23.92 24.49
C THR A 22 -23.85 -25.40 24.09
N GLY A 23 -22.88 -25.77 23.26
CA GLY A 23 -22.64 -27.14 22.88
C GLY A 23 -22.23 -28.03 24.05
N LEU A 24 -21.39 -27.49 24.96
CA LEU A 24 -21.01 -28.21 26.17
C LEU A 24 -22.23 -28.42 27.10
N ALA A 25 -23.05 -27.41 27.31
CA ALA A 25 -24.28 -27.49 28.12
C ALA A 25 -25.27 -28.53 27.51
N TYR A 26 -25.46 -28.49 26.19
CA TYR A 26 -26.31 -29.43 25.48
C TYR A 26 -25.78 -30.87 25.59
N SER A 27 -24.47 -31.08 25.46
CA SER A 27 -23.85 -32.38 25.62
C SER A 27 -24.01 -32.90 27.07
N GLY A 28 -23.88 -32.02 28.06
CA GLY A 28 -24.17 -32.35 29.47
C GLY A 28 -25.62 -32.76 29.70
N ALA A 29 -26.58 -32.06 29.09
CA ALA A 29 -27.99 -32.44 29.16
C ALA A 29 -28.24 -33.80 28.52
N ILE A 30 -27.60 -34.16 27.40
CA ILE A 30 -27.68 -35.49 26.81
C ILE A 30 -27.22 -36.55 27.82
N VAL A 31 -26.10 -36.33 28.52
CA VAL A 31 -25.59 -37.27 29.51
C VAL A 31 -26.59 -37.47 30.65
N VAL A 32 -27.18 -36.39 31.18
CA VAL A 32 -28.19 -36.45 32.24
C VAL A 32 -29.44 -37.22 31.80
N VAL A 33 -29.96 -36.91 30.60
CA VAL A 33 -31.13 -37.62 30.02
C VAL A 33 -30.81 -39.10 29.78
N THR A 34 -29.60 -39.42 29.31
CA THR A 34 -29.13 -40.80 29.13
C THR A 34 -29.18 -41.57 30.44
N LEU A 35 -28.61 -40.99 31.50
CA LEU A 35 -28.59 -41.64 32.82
C LEU A 35 -30.00 -41.84 33.34
N ALA A 36 -30.87 -40.83 33.26
CA ALA A 36 -32.28 -40.91 33.65
C ALA A 36 -33.05 -41.98 32.85
N ALA A 37 -32.82 -42.08 31.54
CA ALA A 37 -33.45 -43.09 30.69
C ALA A 37 -33.07 -44.52 31.08
N VAL A 38 -31.77 -44.73 31.35
CA VAL A 38 -31.27 -46.04 31.75
C VAL A 38 -31.79 -46.45 33.15
N LEU A 39 -31.78 -45.51 34.12
CA LEU A 39 -32.21 -45.79 35.47
C LEU A 39 -33.72 -46.02 35.59
N SER A 40 -34.54 -45.28 34.83
CA SER A 40 -35.98 -45.34 34.86
C SER A 40 -36.60 -46.38 33.90
N ALA A 41 -35.81 -46.89 32.96
CA ALA A 41 -36.27 -47.78 31.87
C ALA A 41 -37.49 -47.24 31.11
N ASN A 42 -37.65 -45.94 31.03
CA ASN A 42 -38.80 -45.27 30.43
C ASN A 42 -38.59 -44.99 28.94
N ASN A 43 -39.45 -45.60 28.11
CA ASN A 43 -39.37 -45.47 26.64
C ASN A 43 -39.46 -44.01 26.15
N LEU A 44 -40.18 -43.14 26.87
CA LEU A 44 -40.29 -41.75 26.50
C LEU A 44 -38.94 -41.00 26.61
N LEU A 45 -38.16 -41.33 27.65
CA LEU A 45 -36.82 -40.73 27.82
C LEU A 45 -35.84 -41.18 26.72
N PHE A 46 -35.95 -42.45 26.27
CA PHE A 46 -35.16 -42.91 25.13
C PHE A 46 -35.56 -42.22 23.82
N LEU A 47 -36.84 -41.89 23.63
CA LEU A 47 -37.29 -41.11 22.49
C LEU A 47 -36.72 -39.69 22.50
N ILE A 48 -36.75 -39.02 23.67
CA ILE A 48 -36.16 -37.71 23.87
C ILE A 48 -34.66 -37.73 23.61
N LEU A 49 -33.97 -38.72 24.14
CA LEU A 49 -32.53 -38.93 23.90
C LEU A 49 -32.21 -39.08 22.42
N ALA A 50 -32.99 -39.92 21.71
CA ALA A 50 -32.80 -40.12 20.27
C ALA A 50 -33.01 -38.82 19.48
N ALA A 51 -34.02 -37.98 19.85
CA ALA A 51 -34.25 -36.67 19.25
C ALA A 51 -33.06 -35.72 19.52
N MET A 52 -32.57 -35.67 20.76
CA MET A 52 -31.42 -34.82 21.10
C MET A 52 -30.16 -35.21 20.34
N LEU A 53 -29.87 -36.50 20.23
CA LEU A 53 -28.72 -36.99 19.44
C LEU A 53 -28.88 -36.70 17.97
N SER A 54 -30.09 -36.85 17.41
CA SER A 54 -30.40 -36.49 16.02
C SER A 54 -30.15 -35.00 15.72
N ILE A 55 -30.59 -34.13 16.63
CA ILE A 55 -30.36 -32.68 16.52
C ILE A 55 -28.87 -32.39 16.52
N LEU A 56 -28.10 -33.01 17.38
CA LEU A 56 -26.64 -32.82 17.45
C LEU A 56 -25.97 -33.28 16.15
N ALA A 57 -26.34 -34.45 15.64
CA ALA A 57 -25.80 -35.00 14.39
C ALA A 57 -26.13 -34.12 13.17
N ILE A 58 -27.39 -33.69 13.05
CA ILE A 58 -27.86 -32.80 11.98
C ILE A 58 -27.11 -31.46 12.07
N SER A 59 -26.95 -30.91 13.29
CA SER A 59 -26.22 -29.64 13.49
C SER A 59 -24.78 -29.75 12.97
N GLY A 60 -24.08 -30.83 13.29
CA GLY A 60 -22.72 -31.06 12.81
C GLY A 60 -22.61 -31.17 11.29
N PHE A 61 -23.56 -31.86 10.67
CA PHE A 61 -23.63 -32.05 9.23
C PHE A 61 -23.95 -30.73 8.49
N VAL A 62 -25.00 -30.04 8.92
CA VAL A 62 -25.44 -28.77 8.31
C VAL A 62 -24.36 -27.69 8.45
N SER A 63 -23.70 -27.59 9.60
CA SER A 63 -22.59 -26.66 9.81
C SER A 63 -21.44 -26.89 8.81
N LYS A 64 -21.13 -28.15 8.49
CA LYS A 64 -20.12 -28.49 7.47
C LYS A 64 -20.56 -28.06 6.07
N LEU A 65 -21.82 -28.31 5.71
CA LEU A 65 -22.36 -27.92 4.41
C LEU A 65 -22.46 -26.40 4.25
N THR A 66 -22.68 -25.67 5.33
CA THR A 66 -22.80 -24.20 5.29
C THR A 66 -21.50 -23.54 4.87
N LEU A 67 -20.33 -23.99 5.34
CA LEU A 67 -19.03 -23.47 4.94
C LEU A 67 -18.54 -24.01 3.61
N ALA A 68 -18.92 -25.24 3.25
CA ALA A 68 -18.47 -25.86 2.01
C ALA A 68 -18.93 -25.05 0.78
N GLY A 69 -18.03 -24.88 -0.20
CA GLY A 69 -18.33 -24.23 -1.46
C GLY A 69 -18.53 -22.69 -1.35
N LEU A 70 -17.95 -22.07 -0.34
CA LEU A 70 -17.80 -20.61 -0.30
C LEU A 70 -16.44 -20.23 -0.88
N GLU A 71 -16.46 -19.26 -1.78
CA GLU A 71 -15.27 -18.64 -2.38
C GLU A 71 -15.22 -17.18 -1.92
N ILE A 72 -14.06 -16.78 -1.40
CA ILE A 72 -13.80 -15.40 -0.99
C ILE A 72 -12.82 -14.77 -1.97
N ASP A 73 -13.07 -13.52 -2.34
CA ASP A 73 -12.18 -12.69 -3.16
C ASP A 73 -12.12 -11.28 -2.58
N LEU A 74 -11.06 -10.56 -2.89
CA LEU A 74 -10.79 -9.22 -2.39
C LEU A 74 -10.48 -8.28 -3.54
N LEU A 75 -11.34 -7.31 -3.74
CA LEU A 75 -11.11 -6.24 -4.70
C LEU A 75 -10.41 -5.07 -4.02
N LEU A 76 -9.26 -4.73 -4.53
CA LEU A 76 -8.45 -3.61 -4.09
C LEU A 76 -8.39 -2.52 -5.16
N PRO A 77 -8.30 -1.24 -4.78
CA PRO A 77 -8.04 -0.17 -5.75
C PRO A 77 -6.63 -0.32 -6.35
N PRO A 78 -6.41 0.25 -7.55
CA PRO A 78 -5.13 0.10 -8.28
C PRO A 78 -3.96 0.78 -7.57
N HIS A 79 -4.21 1.84 -6.82
CA HIS A 79 -3.18 2.64 -6.15
C HIS A 79 -3.41 2.65 -4.64
N ILE A 80 -2.46 2.08 -3.92
CA ILE A 80 -2.53 1.94 -2.46
C ILE A 80 -1.27 2.52 -1.84
N SER A 81 -1.44 3.46 -0.91
CA SER A 81 -0.34 4.05 -0.15
C SER A 81 -0.31 3.50 1.29
N ALA A 82 0.89 3.37 1.83
CA ALA A 82 1.09 2.93 3.21
C ALA A 82 0.44 3.91 4.22
N ARG A 83 0.02 3.38 5.36
CA ARG A 83 -0.61 4.09 6.48
C ARG A 83 -1.96 4.75 6.19
N ARG A 84 -2.39 4.84 4.95
CA ARG A 84 -3.73 5.30 4.59
C ARG A 84 -4.76 4.18 4.71
N THR A 85 -5.96 4.56 5.12
CA THR A 85 -7.12 3.68 5.08
C THR A 85 -7.60 3.54 3.64
N VAL A 86 -7.66 2.30 3.18
CA VAL A 86 -8.05 1.94 1.81
C VAL A 86 -9.39 1.23 1.85
N ARG A 87 -10.35 1.70 1.06
CA ARG A 87 -11.62 1.00 0.87
C ARG A 87 -11.40 -0.15 -0.10
N ALA A 88 -11.64 -1.35 0.38
CA ALA A 88 -11.63 -2.59 -0.40
C ALA A 88 -13.02 -3.22 -0.36
N THR A 89 -13.30 -4.13 -1.28
CA THR A 89 -14.56 -4.87 -1.29
C THR A 89 -14.27 -6.35 -1.16
N VAL A 90 -14.84 -6.97 -0.13
CA VAL A 90 -14.83 -8.42 0.03
C VAL A 90 -16.00 -8.98 -0.77
N ARG A 91 -15.69 -9.90 -1.67
CA ARG A 91 -16.67 -10.69 -2.42
C ARG A 91 -16.75 -12.08 -1.83
N LEU A 92 -17.93 -12.48 -1.44
CA LEU A 92 -18.20 -13.82 -0.95
C LEU A 92 -19.21 -14.51 -1.87
N LYS A 93 -18.75 -15.54 -2.60
CA LYS A 93 -19.55 -16.27 -3.58
C LYS A 93 -19.91 -17.65 -3.06
N ASN A 94 -21.18 -17.97 -3.11
CA ASN A 94 -21.67 -19.29 -2.82
C ASN A 94 -21.73 -20.14 -4.11
N LEU A 95 -20.85 -21.12 -4.24
CA LEU A 95 -20.81 -22.00 -5.41
C LEU A 95 -21.93 -23.03 -5.42
N LYS A 96 -22.60 -23.24 -4.29
CA LYS A 96 -23.73 -24.17 -4.19
C LYS A 96 -24.94 -23.59 -4.92
N ARG A 97 -25.59 -24.37 -5.78
CA ARG A 97 -26.71 -23.89 -6.59
C ARG A 97 -28.05 -23.81 -5.83
N TRP A 98 -28.25 -24.71 -4.88
CA TRP A 98 -29.53 -24.99 -4.24
C TRP A 98 -29.49 -24.89 -2.70
N MET A 99 -28.33 -24.70 -2.11
CA MET A 99 -28.23 -24.56 -0.67
C MET A 99 -27.63 -23.21 -0.29
N PRO A 100 -28.37 -22.37 0.44
CA PRO A 100 -27.81 -21.14 0.99
C PRO A 100 -26.80 -21.44 2.10
N SER A 101 -25.91 -20.52 2.35
CA SER A 101 -25.02 -20.50 3.50
C SER A 101 -25.55 -19.52 4.54
N PHE A 102 -25.53 -19.93 5.82
CA PHE A 102 -26.12 -19.17 6.90
C PHE A 102 -25.09 -18.74 7.92
N SER A 103 -25.29 -17.56 8.52
CA SER A 103 -24.54 -17.08 9.68
C SER A 103 -23.01 -17.15 9.48
N ILE A 104 -22.54 -16.62 8.34
CA ILE A 104 -21.11 -16.59 8.02
C ILE A 104 -20.50 -15.32 8.59
N ARG A 105 -19.47 -15.50 9.43
CA ARG A 105 -18.63 -14.39 9.92
C ARG A 105 -17.27 -14.48 9.25
N VAL A 106 -16.83 -13.36 8.66
CA VAL A 106 -15.50 -13.22 8.03
C VAL A 106 -14.68 -12.28 8.89
N THR A 107 -13.53 -12.75 9.35
CA THR A 107 -12.57 -11.96 10.13
C THR A 107 -11.19 -12.04 9.49
N GLY A 108 -10.36 -11.01 9.68
CA GLY A 108 -8.93 -11.13 9.38
C GLY A 108 -8.31 -12.19 10.29
N ALA A 109 -7.58 -13.12 9.72
CA ALA A 109 -6.85 -14.08 10.55
C ALA A 109 -5.56 -13.42 11.07
N PRO A 110 -5.21 -13.62 12.34
CA PRO A 110 -3.91 -13.24 12.84
C PRO A 110 -2.82 -13.96 12.02
N PRO A 111 -1.65 -13.34 11.82
CA PRO A 111 -0.55 -13.98 11.11
C PRO A 111 -0.28 -15.34 11.76
N SER A 112 -0.31 -16.40 10.95
CA SER A 112 -0.08 -17.73 11.46
C SER A 112 1.35 -17.81 12.01
N ARG A 113 1.50 -18.26 13.25
CA ARG A 113 2.80 -18.52 13.91
C ARG A 113 3.66 -19.59 13.21
N ILE A 114 3.21 -20.10 12.06
CA ILE A 114 3.85 -21.17 11.28
C ILE A 114 4.66 -20.61 10.10
N ALA A 115 4.71 -19.29 9.91
CA ALA A 115 5.73 -18.74 9.04
C ALA A 115 7.08 -18.95 9.72
N SER A 116 7.78 -20.01 9.35
CA SER A 116 9.19 -20.21 9.68
C SER A 116 9.95 -18.91 9.38
N PRO A 117 10.84 -18.46 10.27
CA PRO A 117 11.71 -17.34 9.97
C PRO A 117 12.67 -17.79 8.86
N SER A 118 12.24 -17.73 7.61
CA SER A 118 13.16 -17.80 6.49
C SER A 118 13.92 -16.48 6.48
N HIS A 119 15.16 -16.56 6.96
CA HIS A 119 16.20 -15.58 6.80
C HIS A 119 16.20 -15.10 5.34
N ASP A 120 16.36 -13.78 5.17
CA ASP A 120 16.71 -13.10 3.94
C ASP A 120 15.68 -13.10 2.77
N ARG A 121 14.48 -12.56 3.02
CA ARG A 121 13.81 -11.76 2.00
C ARG A 121 13.18 -10.54 2.65
N PRO A 122 13.70 -9.32 2.40
CA PRO A 122 13.01 -8.10 2.81
C PRO A 122 11.70 -8.03 2.02
N GLY A 123 10.56 -8.16 2.68
CA GLY A 123 9.27 -7.97 2.02
C GLY A 123 8.10 -8.80 2.49
N ASN A 124 8.27 -9.78 3.35
CA ASN A 124 7.16 -10.59 3.83
C ASN A 124 6.73 -10.19 5.24
N ILE A 125 6.28 -8.94 5.38
CA ILE A 125 5.57 -8.52 6.58
C ILE A 125 4.10 -8.84 6.31
N SER A 126 3.58 -9.85 6.99
CA SER A 126 2.14 -10.12 6.99
C SER A 126 1.42 -8.86 7.48
N PRO A 127 0.68 -8.16 6.64
CA PRO A 127 -0.08 -7.03 7.11
C PRO A 127 -1.21 -7.58 7.95
N SER A 128 -1.23 -7.24 9.20
CA SER A 128 -2.40 -7.27 10.03
C SER A 128 -3.50 -6.54 9.29
N GLY A 129 -4.40 -7.26 8.81
CA GLY A 129 -5.21 -6.55 8.03
C GLY A 129 -6.42 -5.96 8.52
N TYR A 130 -7.44 -6.73 8.53
CA TYR A 130 -8.79 -6.34 8.84
C TYR A 130 -9.06 -6.62 10.32
N ASP A 131 -9.19 -5.57 11.11
CA ASP A 131 -9.53 -5.66 12.54
C ASP A 131 -11.05 -5.78 12.77
N GLY A 132 -11.84 -5.73 11.70
CA GLY A 132 -13.30 -5.85 11.73
C GLY A 132 -13.79 -7.29 11.57
N ALA A 133 -15.10 -7.46 11.78
CA ALA A 133 -15.81 -8.69 11.47
C ALA A 133 -17.00 -8.37 10.55
N LEU A 134 -17.01 -8.98 9.37
CA LEU A 134 -18.19 -8.96 8.51
C LEU A 134 -19.12 -10.10 8.91
N PHE A 135 -20.41 -9.83 8.89
CA PHE A 135 -21.43 -10.83 9.19
C PHE A 135 -22.42 -10.91 8.06
N PHE A 136 -22.52 -12.09 7.48
CA PHE A 136 -23.47 -12.42 6.43
C PHE A 136 -24.55 -13.34 7.00
N PRO A 137 -25.76 -12.85 7.25
CA PRO A 137 -26.85 -13.67 7.79
C PRO A 137 -27.20 -14.84 6.87
N VAL A 138 -27.34 -14.55 5.58
CA VAL A 138 -27.68 -15.50 4.54
C VAL A 138 -26.93 -15.16 3.26
N ILE A 139 -26.33 -16.15 2.64
CA ILE A 139 -25.74 -16.06 1.30
C ILE A 139 -26.50 -17.05 0.42
N PRO A 140 -27.38 -16.60 -0.47
CA PRO A 140 -28.16 -17.47 -1.34
C PRO A 140 -27.28 -18.32 -2.25
N GLY A 141 -27.83 -19.44 -2.75
CA GLY A 141 -27.10 -20.29 -3.68
C GLY A 141 -26.81 -19.57 -5.00
N ALA A 142 -25.63 -19.82 -5.57
CA ALA A 142 -25.12 -19.26 -6.81
C ALA A 142 -25.05 -17.72 -6.85
N ILE A 143 -25.11 -17.05 -5.70
CA ILE A 143 -25.04 -15.58 -5.60
C ILE A 143 -23.71 -15.15 -5.02
N THR A 144 -23.22 -13.98 -5.46
CA THR A 144 -22.09 -13.26 -4.90
C THR A 144 -22.62 -12.09 -4.08
N VAL A 145 -22.18 -11.99 -2.85
CA VAL A 145 -22.46 -10.86 -1.96
C VAL A 145 -21.20 -10.04 -1.80
N GLU A 146 -21.30 -8.73 -1.88
CA GLU A 146 -20.17 -7.80 -1.77
C GLU A 146 -20.36 -6.90 -0.56
N GLU A 147 -19.31 -6.75 0.23
CA GLU A 147 -19.31 -5.84 1.38
C GLU A 147 -18.04 -5.00 1.41
N PRO A 148 -18.16 -3.67 1.61
CA PRO A 148 -17.02 -2.80 1.73
C PRO A 148 -16.31 -3.01 3.06
N ILE A 149 -14.97 -3.01 3.02
CA ILE A 149 -14.12 -3.06 4.20
C ILE A 149 -13.07 -1.96 4.14
N GLU A 150 -12.60 -1.56 5.30
CA GLU A 150 -11.46 -0.66 5.41
C GLU A 150 -10.20 -1.46 5.77
N LEU A 151 -9.18 -1.29 4.96
CA LEU A 151 -7.89 -1.95 5.14
C LEU A 151 -6.81 -0.89 5.36
N ARG A 152 -5.85 -1.22 6.19
CA ARG A 152 -4.68 -0.36 6.41
C ARG A 152 -3.42 -1.17 6.21
N PHE A 153 -2.51 -0.66 5.40
CA PHE A 153 -1.20 -1.23 5.17
C PHE A 153 -0.17 -0.45 5.98
N PRO A 154 0.53 -1.06 6.94
CA PRO A 154 1.47 -0.32 7.79
C PRO A 154 2.75 0.09 7.06
N THR A 155 3.18 -0.69 6.08
CA THR A 155 4.46 -0.53 5.38
C THR A 155 4.27 -0.56 3.87
N ARG A 156 5.17 0.13 3.18
CA ARG A 156 5.29 0.04 1.72
C ARG A 156 5.86 -1.32 1.30
N GLY A 157 5.73 -1.66 0.03
CA GLY A 157 6.33 -2.85 -0.54
C GLY A 157 5.34 -3.80 -1.21
N ARG A 158 5.82 -4.98 -1.56
CA ARG A 158 4.98 -6.04 -2.13
C ARG A 158 4.30 -6.81 -1.01
N HIS A 159 2.99 -6.91 -1.09
CA HIS A 159 2.14 -7.70 -0.19
C HIS A 159 1.44 -8.76 -1.02
N SER A 160 1.77 -10.04 -0.79
CA SER A 160 1.32 -11.14 -1.65
C SER A 160 0.27 -12.04 -1.02
N GLU A 161 0.15 -12.08 0.30
CA GLU A 161 -0.74 -13.02 0.96
C GLU A 161 -1.63 -12.34 1.99
N ARG A 162 -2.90 -12.70 2.00
CA ARG A 162 -3.87 -12.30 3.01
C ARG A 162 -4.69 -13.49 3.47
N THR A 163 -4.82 -13.61 4.75
CA THR A 163 -5.54 -14.71 5.35
C THR A 163 -6.82 -14.20 6.00
N PHE A 164 -7.92 -14.79 5.59
CA PHE A 164 -9.24 -14.57 6.19
C PHE A 164 -9.71 -15.84 6.90
N GLN A 165 -10.46 -15.64 7.95
CA GLN A 165 -11.10 -16.73 8.68
C GLN A 165 -12.61 -16.63 8.50
N LEU A 166 -13.19 -17.67 7.91
CA LEU A 166 -14.63 -17.87 7.80
C LEU A 166 -15.11 -18.71 9.00
N THR A 167 -16.10 -18.21 9.70
CA THR A 167 -16.64 -18.88 10.89
C THR A 167 -18.15 -19.00 10.78
N THR A 168 -18.71 -20.14 11.15
CA THR A 168 -20.14 -20.34 11.31
C THR A 168 -20.48 -21.15 12.54
N GLY A 169 -21.56 -20.80 13.22
CA GLY A 169 -22.15 -21.57 14.30
C GLY A 169 -23.53 -22.15 13.95
N PHE A 170 -23.98 -22.00 12.69
CA PHE A 170 -25.28 -22.46 12.26
C PHE A 170 -25.42 -23.99 12.32
N PRO A 171 -26.60 -24.57 12.69
CA PRO A 171 -27.87 -23.92 13.00
C PRO A 171 -28.07 -23.54 14.49
N PHE A 172 -27.54 -24.30 15.44
CA PHE A 172 -27.86 -24.14 16.87
C PHE A 172 -26.72 -23.54 17.70
N GLY A 173 -25.57 -23.26 17.08
CA GLY A 173 -24.44 -22.72 17.79
C GLY A 173 -23.75 -23.70 18.75
N PHE A 174 -23.99 -25.01 18.64
CA PHE A 174 -23.32 -26.01 19.50
C PHE A 174 -21.82 -26.13 19.23
N ALA A 175 -21.43 -25.93 17.98
CA ALA A 175 -20.04 -25.88 17.55
C ALA A 175 -19.80 -24.77 16.57
N GLU A 176 -18.71 -24.04 16.75
CA GLU A 176 -18.21 -23.11 15.75
C GLU A 176 -17.22 -23.85 14.84
N ARG A 177 -17.48 -23.76 13.54
CA ARG A 177 -16.56 -24.24 12.52
C ARG A 177 -15.82 -23.04 11.93
N ARG A 178 -14.53 -23.22 11.78
CA ARG A 178 -13.63 -22.21 11.23
C ARG A 178 -12.89 -22.78 10.04
N GLU A 179 -12.87 -22.00 8.98
CA GLU A 179 -12.10 -22.29 7.78
C GLU A 179 -11.19 -21.10 7.51
N THR A 180 -9.94 -21.38 7.26
CA THR A 180 -8.93 -20.35 6.96
C THR A 180 -8.66 -20.37 5.47
N VAL A 181 -8.88 -19.23 4.83
CA VAL A 181 -8.65 -19.03 3.40
C VAL A 181 -7.55 -18.03 3.22
N THR A 182 -6.48 -18.41 2.52
CA THR A 182 -5.39 -17.51 2.17
C THR A 182 -5.55 -17.08 0.72
N LEU A 183 -5.78 -15.77 0.53
CA LEU A 183 -5.81 -15.15 -0.79
C LEU A 183 -4.38 -14.76 -1.18
N ARG A 184 -3.97 -15.18 -2.36
CA ARG A 184 -2.71 -14.76 -2.96
C ARG A 184 -3.01 -13.67 -3.98
N HIS A 185 -2.75 -12.44 -3.58
CA HIS A 185 -2.96 -11.26 -4.42
C HIS A 185 -1.72 -10.38 -4.30
N ASP A 186 -0.97 -10.27 -5.39
CA ASP A 186 0.22 -9.42 -5.42
C ASP A 186 -0.21 -7.96 -5.52
N VAL A 187 0.02 -7.22 -4.45
CA VAL A 187 -0.29 -5.78 -4.36
C VAL A 187 0.97 -5.02 -4.04
N ILE A 188 1.24 -3.97 -4.79
CA ILE A 188 2.31 -3.02 -4.49
C ILE A 188 1.72 -1.86 -3.71
N VAL A 189 2.21 -1.67 -2.50
CA VAL A 189 1.83 -0.57 -1.61
C VAL A 189 2.88 0.51 -1.71
N TYR A 190 2.48 1.68 -2.18
CA TYR A 190 3.35 2.85 -2.34
C TYR A 190 3.78 3.41 -0.99
N PRO A 191 4.88 4.19 -0.93
CA PRO A 191 5.23 4.96 0.24
C PRO A 191 4.07 5.84 0.70
N CYS A 192 4.10 6.26 1.96
CA CYS A 192 3.10 7.17 2.50
C CYS A 192 3.20 8.53 1.79
N LEU A 193 2.07 8.97 1.22
CA LEU A 193 1.93 10.26 0.56
C LEU A 193 1.19 11.28 1.43
N ASP A 194 1.10 11.04 2.74
CA ASP A 194 0.48 12.01 3.65
C ASP A 194 1.40 13.21 3.86
N PRO A 195 0.85 14.43 3.79
CA PRO A 195 1.63 15.64 3.94
C PRO A 195 2.16 15.77 5.37
N ARG A 196 3.46 15.58 5.54
CA ARG A 196 4.15 16.00 6.76
C ARG A 196 4.54 17.46 6.62
N PRO A 197 4.50 18.28 7.68
CA PRO A 197 4.83 19.71 7.58
C PRO A 197 6.21 19.96 6.95
N SER A 198 7.22 19.15 7.31
CA SER A 198 8.56 19.24 6.74
C SER A 198 8.62 18.92 5.24
N PHE A 199 7.85 17.92 4.77
CA PHE A 199 7.81 17.56 3.36
C PHE A 199 7.04 18.58 2.53
N GLN A 200 5.95 19.10 3.10
CA GLN A 200 5.13 20.12 2.46
C GLN A 200 5.91 21.41 2.31
N SER A 201 6.57 21.89 3.37
CA SER A 201 7.40 23.10 3.31
C SER A 201 8.55 22.95 2.30
N LEU A 202 9.13 21.76 2.18
CA LEU A 202 10.14 21.46 1.17
C LEU A 202 9.56 21.56 -0.25
N ALA A 203 8.44 20.90 -0.51
CA ALA A 203 7.78 20.91 -1.82
C ALA A 203 7.35 22.33 -2.22
N ASP A 204 6.73 23.08 -1.30
CA ASP A 204 6.29 24.45 -1.52
C ASP A 204 7.48 25.42 -1.76
N SER A 205 8.59 25.22 -1.04
CA SER A 205 9.81 26.00 -1.26
C SER A 205 10.40 25.75 -2.64
N ILE A 206 10.43 24.50 -3.11
CA ILE A 206 10.90 24.13 -4.44
C ILE A 206 9.98 24.71 -5.51
N ALA A 207 8.67 24.58 -5.34
CA ALA A 207 7.70 25.17 -6.26
C ALA A 207 7.84 26.69 -6.32
N GLY A 208 8.08 27.35 -5.18
CA GLY A 208 8.35 28.77 -5.11
C GLY A 208 9.65 29.20 -5.82
N GLU A 209 10.71 28.40 -5.70
CA GLU A 209 11.97 28.65 -6.44
C GLU A 209 11.78 28.51 -7.95
N ILE A 210 11.05 27.51 -8.41
CA ILE A 210 10.73 27.32 -9.84
C ILE A 210 9.92 28.52 -10.35
N GLU A 211 8.92 28.95 -9.60
CA GLU A 211 8.08 30.08 -9.95
C GLU A 211 8.89 31.41 -9.95
N ALA A 212 9.81 31.56 -9.00
CA ALA A 212 10.71 32.73 -8.97
C ALA A 212 11.66 32.72 -10.19
N TRP A 213 12.15 31.57 -10.62
CA TRP A 213 12.95 31.44 -11.84
C TRP A 213 12.13 31.79 -13.09
N ARG A 214 10.88 31.33 -13.16
CA ARG A 214 9.96 31.68 -14.27
C ARG A 214 9.63 33.19 -14.34
N ARG A 215 9.57 33.85 -13.19
CA ARG A 215 9.28 35.31 -13.08
C ARG A 215 10.51 36.18 -13.12
N GLY A 216 11.71 35.62 -12.98
CA GLY A 216 12.96 36.37 -13.01
C GLY A 216 13.15 37.11 -14.33
N PRO A 217 13.95 38.19 -14.37
CA PRO A 217 14.24 38.95 -15.60
C PRO A 217 15.09 38.22 -16.63
N GLY A 218 15.27 36.93 -16.46
CA GLY A 218 15.98 35.99 -17.31
C GLY A 218 15.05 35.21 -18.21
N HIS A 219 14.36 35.84 -19.13
CA HIS A 219 14.30 35.25 -20.44
C HIS A 219 15.75 35.27 -20.92
N ASP A 220 16.47 34.20 -20.71
CA ASP A 220 17.86 34.08 -21.15
C ASP A 220 17.88 34.39 -22.62
N PHE A 221 18.47 35.59 -22.89
CA PHE A 221 18.79 36.04 -24.19
C PHE A 221 19.69 34.98 -24.85
N TYR A 222 19.07 34.20 -25.71
CA TYR A 222 19.81 33.08 -26.32
C TYR A 222 20.75 33.62 -27.40
N ARG A 223 20.22 34.45 -28.32
CA ARG A 223 21.02 35.11 -29.37
C ARG A 223 20.22 36.19 -30.09
N ILE A 224 20.94 37.09 -30.76
CA ILE A 224 20.39 37.96 -31.78
C ILE A 224 20.61 37.28 -33.12
N ARG A 225 19.52 37.13 -33.92
CA ARG A 225 19.58 36.64 -35.28
C ARG A 225 18.84 37.55 -36.24
N PRO A 226 19.15 37.50 -37.54
CA PRO A 226 18.40 38.21 -38.54
C PRO A 226 16.91 37.86 -38.52
N TYR A 227 16.06 38.87 -38.73
CA TYR A 227 14.61 38.74 -38.84
C TYR A 227 14.23 37.85 -40.05
N GLU A 228 13.36 36.90 -39.85
CA GLU A 228 12.76 36.09 -40.90
C GLU A 228 11.33 36.52 -41.21
N VAL A 229 10.95 36.46 -42.48
CA VAL A 229 9.61 36.88 -42.95
C VAL A 229 8.56 36.02 -42.29
N LEU A 230 7.58 36.63 -41.59
CA LEU A 230 6.48 36.09 -40.82
C LEU A 230 6.67 36.10 -39.30
N GLU A 231 7.75 36.64 -38.76
CA GLU A 231 7.93 36.75 -37.31
C GLU A 231 7.23 38.01 -36.74
N SER A 232 6.83 37.95 -35.47
CA SER A 232 6.21 39.05 -34.80
C SER A 232 7.20 40.21 -34.57
N ALA A 233 6.89 41.39 -34.99
CA ALA A 233 7.69 42.61 -34.77
C ALA A 233 7.93 42.95 -33.29
N ARG A 234 7.22 42.31 -32.36
CA ARG A 234 7.38 42.51 -30.91
C ARG A 234 8.72 42.02 -30.37
N HIS A 235 9.36 41.11 -31.09
CA HIS A 235 10.64 40.52 -30.70
C HIS A 235 11.86 41.18 -31.35
N VAL A 236 11.66 42.26 -32.12
CA VAL A 236 12.75 43.03 -32.78
C VAL A 236 13.59 43.76 -31.73
N ASP A 237 14.90 43.51 -31.75
CA ASP A 237 15.87 44.30 -30.99
C ASP A 237 16.26 45.55 -31.76
N TRP A 238 15.60 46.65 -31.43
CA TRP A 238 15.85 47.92 -32.10
C TRP A 238 17.28 48.43 -31.91
N LYS A 239 17.96 48.09 -30.81
CA LYS A 239 19.35 48.49 -30.55
C LYS A 239 20.31 47.73 -31.44
N ALA A 240 20.15 46.41 -31.57
CA ALA A 240 20.97 45.59 -32.45
C ALA A 240 20.67 45.89 -33.93
N THR A 241 19.42 46.14 -34.28
CA THR A 241 18.99 46.58 -35.62
C THR A 241 19.66 47.87 -36.02
N ALA A 242 19.76 48.86 -35.11
CA ALA A 242 20.42 50.13 -35.36
C ALA A 242 21.94 49.97 -35.64
N HIS A 243 22.59 49.04 -34.96
CA HIS A 243 24.02 48.75 -35.17
C HIS A 243 24.32 47.95 -36.43
N THR A 244 23.48 46.99 -36.79
CA THR A 244 23.73 46.11 -37.91
C THR A 244 23.08 46.56 -39.22
N ARG A 245 22.22 47.57 -39.18
CA ARG A 245 21.38 48.07 -40.30
C ARG A 245 20.49 47.01 -40.96
N SER A 246 20.27 45.90 -40.28
CA SER A 246 19.35 44.82 -40.64
C SER A 246 18.47 44.45 -39.46
N LEU A 247 17.19 44.15 -39.71
CA LEU A 247 16.26 43.80 -38.66
C LEU A 247 16.80 42.58 -37.89
N GLN A 248 16.96 42.76 -36.59
CA GLN A 248 17.46 41.73 -35.69
C GLN A 248 16.36 41.38 -34.69
N VAL A 249 16.17 40.08 -34.43
CA VAL A 249 15.21 39.55 -33.48
C VAL A 249 15.95 38.94 -32.30
N ARG A 250 15.44 39.24 -31.10
CA ARG A 250 15.84 38.52 -29.88
C ARG A 250 15.20 37.15 -29.89
N GLU A 251 15.99 36.15 -29.97
CA GLU A 251 15.59 34.77 -29.73
C GLU A 251 15.77 34.51 -28.24
N PHE A 252 14.66 34.23 -27.58
CA PHE A 252 14.69 33.79 -26.20
C PHE A 252 14.83 32.27 -26.20
N ALA A 253 15.63 31.72 -25.29
CA ALA A 253 15.63 30.29 -25.05
C ALA A 253 14.17 29.91 -24.72
N ARG A 254 13.64 28.88 -25.37
CA ARG A 254 12.45 28.25 -24.85
C ARG A 254 12.77 27.87 -23.43
N ASP A 255 11.89 28.22 -22.49
CA ASP A 255 11.87 27.57 -21.19
C ASP A 255 11.73 26.06 -21.48
N GLU A 256 12.85 25.36 -21.60
CA GLU A 256 12.84 23.91 -21.48
C GLU A 256 12.29 23.67 -20.07
N ASP A 257 11.13 23.06 -20.01
CA ASP A 257 10.44 22.73 -18.76
C ASP A 257 11.47 22.18 -17.78
N GLN A 258 11.83 22.97 -16.77
CA GLN A 258 12.95 22.66 -15.89
C GLN A 258 12.66 21.34 -15.19
N MET A 259 13.53 20.39 -15.40
CA MET A 259 13.45 19.08 -14.78
C MET A 259 14.03 19.15 -13.37
N ILE A 260 13.28 18.69 -12.41
CA ILE A 260 13.70 18.62 -11.02
C ILE A 260 14.29 17.22 -10.79
N VAL A 261 15.56 17.17 -10.37
CA VAL A 261 16.22 15.90 -10.08
C VAL A 261 16.11 15.61 -8.58
N ILE A 262 15.51 14.49 -8.23
CA ILE A 262 15.50 13.94 -6.88
C ILE A 262 16.47 12.77 -6.86
N PHE A 263 17.60 12.94 -6.18
CA PHE A 263 18.56 11.86 -5.95
C PHE A 263 18.33 11.23 -4.59
N LEU A 264 18.01 9.94 -4.57
CA LEU A 264 17.91 9.16 -3.36
C LEU A 264 19.12 8.23 -3.23
N ASP A 265 19.99 8.53 -2.26
CA ASP A 265 21.14 7.70 -1.95
C ASP A 265 20.72 6.42 -1.23
N LEU A 266 21.04 5.28 -1.83
CA LEU A 266 20.73 3.95 -1.26
C LEU A 266 21.75 3.51 -0.20
N ASP A 267 22.88 4.25 -0.04
CA ASP A 267 23.91 3.92 0.95
C ASP A 267 23.44 4.31 2.36
N ALA A 268 22.85 3.35 3.03
CA ALA A 268 22.47 3.47 4.44
C ALA A 268 22.75 2.18 5.20
N THR A 269 23.28 2.35 6.39
CA THR A 269 23.58 1.24 7.32
C THR A 269 22.28 0.71 7.95
N PRO A 270 22.27 -0.50 8.53
CA PRO A 270 21.09 -1.03 9.22
C PRO A 270 20.54 -0.10 10.31
N ASP A 271 21.41 0.63 11.01
CA ASP A 271 21.02 1.59 12.06
C ASP A 271 20.33 2.84 11.49
N GLN A 272 20.58 3.15 10.21
CA GLN A 272 19.98 4.28 9.50
C GLN A 272 18.68 3.89 8.74
N ARG A 273 18.19 2.68 8.94
CA ARG A 273 17.01 2.17 8.23
C ARG A 273 15.77 3.05 8.45
N ALA A 274 15.54 3.52 9.67
CA ALA A 274 14.40 4.40 9.98
C ALA A 274 14.47 5.71 9.19
N TRP A 275 15.67 6.30 9.11
CA TRP A 275 15.91 7.48 8.30
C TRP A 275 15.69 7.19 6.81
N PHE A 276 16.19 6.05 6.31
CA PHE A 276 16.04 5.67 4.91
C PHE A 276 14.55 5.55 4.51
N GLU A 277 13.73 4.94 5.38
CA GLU A 277 12.27 4.88 5.15
C GLU A 277 11.64 6.29 5.09
N THR A 278 12.08 7.20 5.96
CA THR A 278 11.64 8.61 5.94
C THR A 278 12.10 9.33 4.67
N ALA A 279 13.33 9.09 4.22
CA ALA A 279 13.86 9.65 2.98
C ALA A 279 13.09 9.16 1.73
N VAL A 280 12.73 7.86 1.69
CA VAL A 280 11.90 7.31 0.63
C VAL A 280 10.49 7.93 0.63
N GLU A 281 9.88 8.13 1.80
CA GLU A 281 8.58 8.81 1.91
C GLU A 281 8.68 10.27 1.46
N CYS A 282 9.74 10.97 1.82
CA CYS A 282 10.00 12.34 1.38
C CYS A 282 10.16 12.41 -0.15
N ALA A 283 11.00 11.53 -0.73
CA ALA A 283 11.18 11.45 -2.17
C ALA A 283 9.86 11.19 -2.91
N ALA A 284 9.05 10.24 -2.41
CA ALA A 284 7.77 9.89 -2.99
C ALA A 284 6.76 11.05 -2.90
N PHE A 285 6.67 11.71 -1.74
CA PHE A 285 5.76 12.83 -1.53
C PHE A 285 6.13 14.01 -2.44
N VAL A 286 7.42 14.40 -2.46
CA VAL A 286 7.89 15.54 -3.26
C VAL A 286 7.72 15.25 -4.74
N ALA A 287 8.11 14.04 -5.21
CA ALA A 287 7.95 13.65 -6.61
C ALA A 287 6.47 13.68 -7.04
N TYR A 288 5.59 13.12 -6.23
CA TYR A 288 4.16 13.09 -6.50
C TYR A 288 3.57 14.50 -6.53
N ARG A 289 3.86 15.31 -5.51
CA ARG A 289 3.35 16.68 -5.39
C ARG A 289 3.78 17.59 -6.54
N LEU A 290 5.07 17.53 -6.92
CA LEU A 290 5.59 18.30 -8.04
C LEU A 290 5.00 17.83 -9.38
N SER A 291 4.80 16.54 -9.56
CA SER A 291 4.12 15.99 -10.75
C SER A 291 2.66 16.44 -10.83
N GLU A 292 1.91 16.50 -9.72
CA GLU A 292 0.54 17.04 -9.69
C GLU A 292 0.46 18.52 -10.09
N THR A 293 1.50 19.28 -9.76
CA THR A 293 1.60 20.71 -10.17
C THR A 293 2.13 20.91 -11.59
N GLY A 294 2.33 19.83 -12.33
CA GLY A 294 2.73 19.86 -13.74
C GLY A 294 4.23 20.02 -13.98
N HIS A 295 5.05 19.84 -12.95
CA HIS A 295 6.50 19.89 -13.08
C HIS A 295 7.07 18.55 -13.55
N ARG A 296 8.17 18.62 -14.32
CA ARG A 296 8.92 17.43 -14.73
C ARG A 296 9.85 16.98 -13.61
N VAL A 297 9.71 15.72 -13.18
CA VAL A 297 10.49 15.15 -12.09
C VAL A 297 11.29 13.98 -12.58
N ARG A 298 12.58 13.92 -12.27
CA ARG A 298 13.46 12.79 -12.52
C ARG A 298 13.91 12.21 -11.18
N LEU A 299 13.62 10.94 -10.97
CA LEU A 299 14.17 10.19 -9.84
C LEU A 299 15.46 9.50 -10.28
N LEU A 300 16.53 9.78 -9.56
CA LEU A 300 17.84 9.18 -9.75
C LEU A 300 18.25 8.43 -8.48
N THR A 301 18.74 7.21 -8.64
CA THR A 301 19.38 6.42 -7.57
C THR A 301 20.64 5.75 -8.13
N GLN A 302 21.26 4.84 -7.38
CA GLN A 302 22.41 4.08 -7.88
C GLN A 302 22.04 3.05 -8.98
N ASP A 303 20.78 2.61 -9.04
CA ASP A 303 20.30 1.56 -9.95
C ASP A 303 19.03 1.92 -10.71
N PHE A 304 18.56 3.15 -10.58
CA PHE A 304 17.35 3.62 -11.25
C PHE A 304 17.49 5.07 -11.69
N ASP A 305 17.02 5.33 -12.89
CA ASP A 305 17.00 6.66 -13.50
C ASP A 305 15.76 6.77 -14.39
N MET A 306 14.86 7.67 -14.06
CA MET A 306 13.63 7.87 -14.82
C MET A 306 13.05 9.26 -14.64
N ALA A 307 12.63 9.86 -15.75
CA ALA A 307 11.96 11.15 -15.79
C ALA A 307 10.46 11.01 -16.09
N SER A 308 9.61 11.64 -15.27
CA SER A 308 8.17 11.74 -15.47
C SER A 308 7.82 13.19 -15.90
N PRO A 309 6.94 13.41 -16.90
CA PRO A 309 6.22 12.41 -17.71
C PRO A 309 6.97 11.94 -18.97
N ALA A 310 8.23 12.31 -19.17
CA ALA A 310 8.94 12.09 -20.42
C ALA A 310 9.20 10.61 -20.74
N GLU A 311 9.54 9.80 -19.73
CA GLU A 311 9.92 8.38 -19.88
C GLU A 311 8.89 7.44 -19.26
N GLY A 312 7.96 7.96 -18.46
CA GLY A 312 6.92 7.17 -17.80
C GLY A 312 6.05 7.98 -16.87
N ASP A 313 5.01 7.34 -16.36
CA ASP A 313 4.10 7.94 -15.40
C ASP A 313 4.75 8.02 -14.00
N ILE A 314 4.32 8.98 -13.19
CA ILE A 314 4.76 9.13 -11.78
C ILE A 314 4.58 7.83 -10.97
N TYR A 315 3.58 7.03 -11.29
CA TYR A 315 3.34 5.75 -10.64
C TYR A 315 4.46 4.72 -10.86
N ALA A 316 5.24 4.83 -11.93
CA ALA A 316 6.43 3.99 -12.13
C ALA A 316 7.53 4.37 -11.13
N ILE A 317 7.73 5.67 -10.86
CA ILE A 317 8.62 6.17 -9.82
C ILE A 317 8.15 5.67 -8.44
N LEU A 318 6.84 5.79 -8.14
CA LEU A 318 6.27 5.32 -6.87
C LEU A 318 6.39 3.80 -6.72
N THR A 319 6.28 3.05 -7.81
CA THR A 319 6.47 1.59 -7.83
C THR A 319 7.91 1.23 -7.48
N TYR A 320 8.89 1.91 -8.07
CA TYR A 320 10.29 1.72 -7.70
C TYR A 320 10.53 2.07 -6.23
N LEU A 321 10.06 3.23 -5.77
CA LEU A 321 10.19 3.67 -4.38
C LEU A 321 9.46 2.73 -3.40
N ALA A 322 8.42 2.02 -3.83
CA ALA A 322 7.77 1.00 -3.01
C ALA A 322 8.67 -0.21 -2.75
N LEU A 323 9.52 -0.57 -3.71
CA LEU A 323 10.31 -1.81 -3.71
C LEU A 323 11.78 -1.61 -3.32
N VAL A 324 12.28 -0.37 -3.38
CA VAL A 324 13.69 -0.05 -3.12
C VAL A 324 14.08 -0.34 -1.68
N SER A 325 15.30 -0.86 -1.49
CA SER A 325 15.92 -1.11 -0.18
C SER A 325 17.29 -0.47 -0.10
N SER A 326 17.72 -0.12 1.12
CA SER A 326 19.06 0.38 1.36
C SER A 326 20.12 -0.69 1.11
N ARG A 327 21.30 -0.27 0.64
CA ARG A 327 22.47 -1.12 0.39
C ARG A 327 23.71 -0.42 0.94
N ALA A 328 24.27 -0.94 2.02
CA ALA A 328 25.48 -0.39 2.58
C ALA A 328 26.64 -0.46 1.56
N GLY A 329 27.39 0.63 1.43
CA GLY A 329 28.52 0.73 0.52
C GLY A 329 28.14 1.00 -0.95
N ALA A 330 26.89 1.36 -1.25
CA ALA A 330 26.47 1.72 -2.59
C ALA A 330 27.24 2.97 -3.08
N ARG A 331 27.85 2.87 -4.27
CA ARG A 331 28.62 3.98 -4.86
C ARG A 331 27.67 4.98 -5.50
N ALA A 332 27.66 6.20 -5.01
CA ALA A 332 26.86 7.27 -5.60
C ALA A 332 27.41 7.68 -6.98
N PRO A 333 26.55 7.94 -7.96
CA PRO A 333 26.95 8.56 -9.23
C PRO A 333 27.43 9.99 -8.99
N GLY A 334 28.13 10.56 -9.96
CA GLY A 334 28.46 11.98 -9.93
C GLY A 334 27.20 12.86 -10.06
N PRO A 335 27.30 14.15 -9.69
CA PRO A 335 26.18 15.07 -9.78
C PRO A 335 25.73 15.24 -11.24
N ASP A 336 24.43 15.29 -11.44
CA ASP A 336 23.86 15.57 -12.75
C ASP A 336 23.99 17.08 -13.03
N GLN A 337 24.75 17.44 -14.06
CA GLN A 337 24.95 18.83 -14.47
C GLN A 337 23.83 19.35 -15.36
N SER A 338 22.90 18.49 -15.78
CA SER A 338 21.81 18.87 -16.71
C SER A 338 20.69 19.66 -16.04
N SER A 339 20.56 19.58 -14.71
CA SER A 339 19.50 20.30 -13.99
C SER A 339 20.07 21.20 -12.89
N PRO A 340 19.66 22.46 -12.84
CA PRO A 340 20.08 23.38 -11.79
C PRO A 340 19.42 23.04 -10.44
N LEU A 341 18.30 22.35 -10.43
CA LEU A 341 17.49 22.10 -9.25
C LEU A 341 17.56 20.63 -8.85
N GLN A 342 18.31 20.37 -7.78
CA GLN A 342 18.60 19.00 -7.31
C GLN A 342 18.27 18.85 -5.83
N ILE A 343 17.51 17.81 -5.51
CA ILE A 343 17.20 17.42 -4.14
C ILE A 343 17.92 16.12 -3.87
N VAL A 344 18.88 16.16 -2.98
CA VAL A 344 19.69 15.00 -2.61
C VAL A 344 19.26 14.51 -1.23
N LEU A 345 18.84 13.27 -1.15
CA LEU A 345 18.47 12.60 0.10
C LEU A 345 19.56 11.58 0.43
N SER A 346 20.39 11.83 1.42
CA SER A 346 21.50 10.94 1.79
C SER A 346 21.68 10.85 3.30
N ALA A 347 22.00 9.65 3.78
CA ALA A 347 22.38 9.42 5.16
C ALA A 347 23.74 10.08 5.51
N ASN A 348 24.55 10.40 4.50
CA ASN A 348 25.86 11.00 4.62
C ASN A 348 25.97 12.28 3.77
N PRO A 349 25.42 13.41 4.21
CA PRO A 349 25.41 14.66 3.44
C PRO A 349 26.82 15.18 3.11
N ASP A 350 27.79 14.99 4.01
CA ASP A 350 29.18 15.40 3.78
C ASP A 350 29.84 14.66 2.62
N ARG A 351 29.57 13.36 2.49
CA ARG A 351 30.02 12.56 1.35
C ARG A 351 29.43 13.07 0.03
N MET A 352 28.16 13.43 0.02
CA MET A 352 27.51 13.97 -1.17
C MET A 352 28.09 15.31 -1.57
N SER A 353 28.34 16.19 -0.60
CA SER A 353 28.99 17.48 -0.81
C SER A 353 30.42 17.33 -1.38
N ALA A 354 31.18 16.35 -0.86
CA ALA A 354 32.52 16.03 -1.36
C ALA A 354 32.50 15.52 -2.82
N LEU A 355 31.45 14.79 -3.22
CA LEU A 355 31.26 14.33 -4.59
C LEU A 355 30.79 15.44 -5.54
N GLY A 356 30.50 16.63 -5.01
CA GLY A 356 30.10 17.81 -5.79
C GLY A 356 28.59 18.01 -5.91
N TRP A 357 27.78 17.19 -5.24
CA TRP A 357 26.33 17.42 -5.14
C TRP A 357 26.04 18.69 -4.33
N GLY A 358 24.91 19.35 -4.60
CA GLY A 358 24.46 20.52 -3.85
C GLY A 358 25.12 21.85 -4.27
N ARG A 359 25.90 21.91 -5.35
CA ARG A 359 26.58 23.14 -5.83
C ARG A 359 25.73 24.04 -6.72
N GLY A 360 24.58 23.56 -7.21
CA GLY A 360 23.68 24.34 -8.07
C GLY A 360 22.84 25.33 -7.27
N GLN A 361 22.45 26.45 -7.91
CA GLN A 361 21.45 27.34 -7.33
C GLN A 361 20.14 26.55 -7.15
N GLY A 362 19.61 26.49 -5.91
CA GLY A 362 18.43 25.73 -5.58
C GLY A 362 18.67 24.23 -5.24
N SER A 363 19.91 23.76 -5.34
CA SER A 363 20.24 22.39 -4.92
C SER A 363 20.30 22.27 -3.41
N ARG A 364 19.72 21.19 -2.85
CA ARG A 364 19.66 20.93 -1.42
C ARG A 364 20.09 19.50 -1.10
N ILE A 365 20.89 19.35 -0.05
CA ILE A 365 21.23 18.05 0.49
C ILE A 365 20.51 17.91 1.84
N LEU A 366 19.67 16.88 1.93
CA LEU A 366 18.87 16.58 3.10
C LEU A 366 19.41 15.33 3.77
N GLY A 367 19.94 15.53 4.97
CA GLY A 367 20.44 14.47 5.84
C GLY A 367 19.47 14.08 6.94
N PRO A 368 19.93 13.26 7.90
CA PRO A 368 19.13 12.82 9.04
C PRO A 368 18.58 13.98 9.89
N ASP A 369 19.35 15.05 10.07
CA ASP A 369 18.95 16.21 10.87
C ASP A 369 17.85 17.05 10.20
N ALA A 370 17.83 17.08 8.87
CA ALA A 370 16.88 17.87 8.10
C ALA A 370 15.50 17.20 7.98
N LEU A 371 15.43 15.87 8.07
CA LEU A 371 14.21 15.07 7.97
C LEU A 371 13.79 14.49 9.33
N GLY A 372 14.50 14.85 10.42
CA GLY A 372 14.24 14.40 11.77
C GLY A 372 12.78 14.63 12.18
N GLU A 373 12.19 13.62 12.80
CA GLU A 373 10.88 13.71 13.40
C GLU A 373 10.87 14.87 14.43
N GLU A 374 9.93 15.81 14.29
CA GLU A 374 9.47 16.54 15.46
C GLU A 374 9.11 15.51 16.53
N ARG A 375 9.89 15.45 17.60
CA ARG A 375 9.56 14.64 18.78
C ARG A 375 8.11 14.93 19.11
N SER A 376 7.26 13.92 19.03
CA SER A 376 5.91 13.97 19.56
C SER A 376 5.98 14.67 20.94
N PRO A 377 5.18 15.71 21.19
CA PRO A 377 5.16 16.30 22.51
C PRO A 377 4.85 15.18 23.50
N SER A 378 5.79 14.95 24.40
CA SER A 378 5.66 13.98 25.50
C SER A 378 4.30 14.19 26.15
N ALA A 379 3.50 13.10 26.19
CA ALA A 379 2.26 13.08 26.94
C ALA A 379 2.53 13.67 28.34
N PRO A 380 1.67 14.58 28.86
CA PRO A 380 1.85 15.11 30.19
C PRO A 380 1.81 13.95 31.17
N SER A 381 2.87 13.79 31.94
CA SER A 381 2.91 12.88 33.08
C SER A 381 1.80 13.29 34.02
N VAL A 382 0.77 12.49 34.05
CA VAL A 382 -0.23 12.57 35.16
C VAL A 382 0.52 12.13 36.40
N ALA A 383 0.96 13.11 37.19
CA ALA A 383 1.35 12.89 38.57
C ALA A 383 0.09 12.53 39.37
N LEU A 384 0.16 11.42 40.10
CA LEU A 384 -0.77 10.94 41.09
C LEU A 384 -1.02 11.97 42.22
#